data_5bd5862bbd988baf4cb01c93755b26b7
#
_entry.id   5bd5862bbd988baf4cb01c93755b26b7
#
_cell.length_a   1.000
_cell.length_b   1.000
_cell.length_c   1.000
_cell.angle_alpha   90.00
_cell.angle_beta   90.00
_cell.angle_gamma   90.00
#
_symmetry.space_group_name_H-M   'P 1'
#
loop_
_entity.id
_entity.type
_entity.pdbx_description
1 polymer ?
#
loop_
_entity_poly.entity_id
_entity_poly.type
_entity_poly.pdbx_seq_one_letter_code
_entity_poly.pdbx_strand_id
1 'polypeptide(L)'
;MIHDLVIVGSGPAGYTASIYAARAQLSPIVLAGSVSAGGALMNTTEVENYPGFVEGVLGPELMTRMQEQAERFGADIRYEDVTALDLDGEIKRVTTDDGVYETRTVIISTGSEYRKLGIDGEERLSGHGVSYCATC
;
A
#
# COMPACT_ATOMS: atom_id res chain seq x y z
N MET A 1 -10.50 -21.25 -3.16
CA MET A 1 -9.82 -20.97 -4.46
C MET A 1 -8.41 -20.54 -4.13
N ILE A 2 -7.39 -21.11 -4.78
CA ILE A 2 -5.99 -20.72 -4.56
C ILE A 2 -5.63 -19.65 -5.60
N HIS A 3 -5.17 -18.50 -5.12
CA HIS A 3 -4.72 -17.39 -5.97
C HIS A 3 -3.25 -17.56 -6.34
N ASP A 4 -2.81 -16.96 -7.43
CA ASP A 4 -1.41 -16.96 -7.81
C ASP A 4 -0.61 -15.94 -6.98
N LEU A 5 -1.20 -14.78 -6.73
CA LEU A 5 -0.54 -13.69 -6.02
C LEU A 5 -1.52 -12.86 -5.17
N VAL A 6 -1.14 -12.63 -3.92
CA VAL A 6 -1.75 -11.62 -3.05
C VAL A 6 -0.69 -10.57 -2.71
N ILE A 7 -1.05 -9.30 -2.83
CA ILE A 7 -0.20 -8.14 -2.51
C ILE A 7 -0.77 -7.46 -1.29
N VAL A 8 0.02 -7.32 -0.24
CA VAL A 8 -0.36 -6.66 1.01
C VAL A 8 0.19 -5.24 1.00
N GLY A 9 -0.72 -4.28 0.96
CA GLY A 9 -0.41 -2.85 0.91
C GLY A 9 -0.63 -2.21 -0.47
N SER A 10 -1.05 -0.96 -0.46
CA SER A 10 -1.51 -0.20 -1.62
C SER A 10 -0.78 1.13 -1.82
N GLY A 11 0.39 1.28 -1.23
CA GLY A 11 1.27 2.39 -1.55
C GLY A 11 1.86 2.27 -2.97
N PRO A 12 2.76 3.17 -3.38
CA PRO A 12 3.40 3.13 -4.70
C PRO A 12 4.02 1.77 -5.04
N ALA A 13 4.61 1.09 -4.06
CA ALA A 13 5.21 -0.23 -4.24
C ALA A 13 4.15 -1.29 -4.57
N GLY A 14 3.04 -1.32 -3.81
CA GLY A 14 1.96 -2.28 -4.01
C GLY A 14 1.27 -2.12 -5.36
N TYR A 15 0.88 -0.91 -5.71
CA TYR A 15 0.25 -0.66 -7.01
C TYR A 15 1.21 -0.90 -8.18
N THR A 16 2.49 -0.55 -8.06
CA THR A 16 3.49 -0.86 -9.09
C THR A 16 3.62 -2.36 -9.28
N ALA A 17 3.74 -3.13 -8.20
CA ALA A 17 3.81 -4.59 -8.27
C ALA A 17 2.55 -5.18 -8.91
N SER A 18 1.36 -4.67 -8.56
CA SER A 18 0.09 -5.15 -9.11
C SER A 18 -0.06 -4.90 -10.60
N ILE A 19 0.43 -3.75 -11.11
CA ILE A 19 0.45 -3.45 -12.53
C ILE A 19 1.26 -4.49 -13.30
N TYR A 20 2.47 -4.80 -12.84
CA TYR A 20 3.33 -5.78 -13.49
C TYR A 20 2.76 -7.20 -13.40
N ALA A 21 2.24 -7.58 -12.25
CA ALA A 21 1.61 -8.89 -12.04
C ALA A 21 0.35 -9.07 -12.92
N ALA A 22 -0.51 -8.06 -12.99
CA ALA A 22 -1.70 -8.08 -13.82
C ALA A 22 -1.35 -8.19 -15.31
N ARG A 23 -0.34 -7.46 -15.77
CA ARG A 23 0.18 -7.59 -17.14
C ARG A 23 0.79 -8.96 -17.45
N ALA A 24 1.32 -9.64 -16.43
CA ALA A 24 1.77 -11.03 -16.53
C ALA A 24 0.64 -12.06 -16.38
N GLN A 25 -0.61 -11.62 -16.33
CA GLN A 25 -1.82 -12.45 -16.22
C GLN A 25 -1.90 -13.28 -14.92
N LEU A 26 -1.30 -12.79 -13.83
CA LEU A 26 -1.33 -13.45 -12.52
C LEU A 26 -2.60 -13.10 -11.71
N SER A 27 -3.48 -12.26 -12.24
CA SER A 27 -4.72 -11.82 -11.56
C SER A 27 -4.51 -11.46 -10.09
N PRO A 28 -3.64 -10.49 -9.78
CA PRO A 28 -3.27 -10.18 -8.41
C PRO A 28 -4.44 -9.61 -7.62
N ILE A 29 -4.55 -10.04 -6.35
CA ILE A 29 -5.40 -9.38 -5.36
C ILE A 29 -4.52 -8.42 -4.58
N VAL A 30 -4.96 -7.16 -4.46
CA VAL A 30 -4.31 -6.13 -3.64
C VAL A 30 -5.15 -5.87 -2.40
N LEU A 31 -4.64 -6.19 -1.24
CA LEU A 31 -5.26 -5.87 0.05
C LEU A 31 -4.80 -4.48 0.47
N ALA A 32 -5.65 -3.49 0.21
CA ALA A 32 -5.29 -2.09 0.26
C ALA A 32 -5.39 -1.46 1.65
N GLY A 33 -6.04 -2.14 2.57
CA GLY A 33 -6.44 -1.60 3.86
C GLY A 33 -7.75 -0.83 3.81
N SER A 34 -8.52 -0.88 4.87
CA SER A 34 -9.85 -0.25 4.94
C SER A 34 -9.76 1.28 5.06
N VAL A 35 -8.76 1.78 5.76
CA VAL A 35 -8.57 3.22 6.03
C VAL A 35 -7.30 3.77 5.38
N SER A 36 -6.28 2.93 5.19
CA SER A 36 -4.94 3.34 4.74
C SER A 36 -4.69 3.13 3.25
N ALA A 37 -5.74 2.86 2.46
CA ALA A 37 -5.62 2.68 1.02
C ALA A 37 -4.90 3.85 0.35
N GLY A 38 -3.88 3.54 -0.49
CA GLY A 38 -3.00 4.53 -1.11
C GLY A 38 -1.75 4.86 -0.30
N GLY A 39 -1.69 4.44 0.97
CA GLY A 39 -0.51 4.58 1.83
C GLY A 39 -0.19 6.01 2.23
N ALA A 40 1.07 6.26 2.61
CA ALA A 40 1.51 7.53 3.19
C ALA A 40 1.31 8.76 2.28
N LEU A 41 1.31 8.57 0.95
CA LEU A 41 1.11 9.68 0.01
C LEU A 41 -0.31 10.25 0.01
N MET A 42 -1.29 9.52 0.55
CA MET A 42 -2.64 10.04 0.75
C MET A 42 -2.69 11.18 1.78
N ASN A 43 -1.71 11.25 2.66
CA ASN A 43 -1.61 12.24 3.73
C ASN A 43 -0.59 13.34 3.44
N THR A 44 -0.03 13.38 2.23
CA THR A 44 0.90 14.43 1.82
C THR A 44 0.26 15.40 0.83
N THR A 45 0.84 16.55 0.68
CA THR A 45 0.39 17.56 -0.29
C THR A 45 1.06 17.32 -1.65
N GLU A 46 2.10 18.02 -1.95
CA GLU A 46 2.81 17.95 -3.22
C GLU A 46 3.94 16.91 -3.18
N VAL A 47 4.02 16.09 -4.21
CA VAL A 47 5.08 15.10 -4.43
C VAL A 47 5.93 15.59 -5.60
N GLU A 48 7.13 16.06 -5.31
CA GLU A 48 8.05 16.63 -6.30
C GLU A 48 9.13 15.65 -6.78
N ASN A 49 9.25 14.51 -6.12
CA ASN A 49 10.32 13.54 -6.32
C ASN A 49 9.85 12.22 -6.95
N TYR A 50 8.64 12.18 -7.50
CA TYR A 50 8.20 11.03 -8.26
C TYR A 50 8.51 11.25 -9.75
N PRO A 51 9.36 10.39 -10.37
CA PRO A 51 9.78 10.60 -11.75
C PRO A 51 8.62 10.63 -12.74
N GLY A 52 8.68 11.55 -13.70
CA GLY A 52 7.65 11.73 -14.72
C GLY A 52 6.67 12.90 -14.46
N PHE A 53 6.73 13.50 -13.27
CA PHE A 53 5.95 14.67 -12.91
C PHE A 53 6.88 15.86 -12.67
N VAL A 54 7.25 16.54 -13.74
CA VAL A 54 8.25 17.63 -13.73
C VAL A 54 7.86 18.78 -12.80
N GLU A 55 6.56 19.08 -12.74
CA GLU A 55 6.00 20.18 -11.92
C GLU A 55 5.42 19.68 -10.60
N GLY A 56 5.69 18.41 -10.24
CA GLY A 56 5.08 17.78 -9.07
C GLY A 56 3.65 17.27 -9.33
N VAL A 57 3.10 16.59 -8.35
CA VAL A 57 1.73 16.05 -8.36
C VAL A 57 1.23 15.97 -6.92
N LEU A 58 -0.06 16.18 -6.70
CA LEU A 58 -0.64 15.95 -5.38
C LEU A 58 -0.59 14.46 -5.02
N GLY A 59 -0.19 14.15 -3.78
CA GLY A 59 -0.07 12.76 -3.33
C GLY A 59 -1.33 11.93 -3.54
N PRO A 60 -2.52 12.39 -3.10
CA PRO A 60 -3.78 11.68 -3.36
C PRO A 60 -4.09 11.48 -4.85
N GLU A 61 -3.79 12.48 -5.69
CA GLU A 61 -3.97 12.37 -7.14
C GLU A 61 -3.06 11.31 -7.74
N LEU A 62 -1.78 11.29 -7.36
CA LEU A 62 -0.83 10.27 -7.80
C LEU A 62 -1.32 8.87 -7.44
N MET A 63 -1.78 8.69 -6.20
CA MET A 63 -2.24 7.38 -5.73
C MET A 63 -3.52 6.93 -6.43
N THR A 64 -4.45 7.84 -6.69
CA THR A 64 -5.64 7.55 -7.50
C THR A 64 -5.28 7.09 -8.91
N ARG A 65 -4.37 7.78 -9.56
CA ARG A 65 -3.87 7.40 -10.91
C ARG A 65 -3.19 6.03 -10.92
N MET A 66 -2.39 5.72 -9.88
CA MET A 66 -1.76 4.42 -9.75
C MET A 66 -2.77 3.29 -9.54
N GLN A 67 -3.79 3.53 -8.72
CA GLN A 67 -4.89 2.60 -8.50
C GLN A 67 -5.64 2.32 -9.81
N GLU A 68 -6.11 3.36 -10.48
CA GLU A 68 -6.83 3.25 -11.76
C GLU A 68 -5.99 2.51 -12.82
N GLN A 69 -4.68 2.75 -12.84
CA GLN A 69 -3.77 2.05 -13.73
C GLN A 69 -3.69 0.55 -13.40
N ALA A 70 -3.63 0.18 -12.11
CA ALA A 70 -3.61 -1.22 -11.67
C ALA A 70 -4.93 -1.93 -12.04
N GLU A 71 -6.06 -1.31 -11.77
CA GLU A 71 -7.40 -1.83 -12.11
C GLU A 71 -7.59 -1.99 -13.62
N ARG A 72 -7.10 -1.03 -14.41
CA ARG A 72 -7.12 -1.09 -15.88
C ARG A 72 -6.44 -2.36 -16.43
N PHE A 73 -5.41 -2.85 -15.77
CA PHE A 73 -4.72 -4.08 -16.15
C PHE A 73 -5.33 -5.34 -15.51
N GLY A 74 -6.33 -5.20 -14.64
CA GLY A 74 -7.06 -6.31 -14.06
C GLY A 74 -6.61 -6.71 -12.66
N ALA A 75 -5.95 -5.82 -11.92
CA ALA A 75 -5.74 -6.02 -10.49
C ALA A 75 -7.08 -5.91 -9.73
N ASP A 76 -7.34 -6.85 -8.82
CA ASP A 76 -8.50 -6.85 -7.92
C ASP A 76 -8.10 -6.15 -6.61
N ILE A 77 -8.61 -4.93 -6.40
CA ILE A 77 -8.26 -4.12 -5.23
C ILE A 77 -9.37 -4.26 -4.19
N ARG A 78 -8.99 -4.70 -2.99
CA ARG A 78 -9.89 -4.92 -1.86
C ARG A 78 -9.49 -4.07 -0.67
N TYR A 79 -10.47 -3.39 -0.09
CA TYR A 79 -10.29 -2.49 1.05
C TYR A 79 -10.44 -3.25 2.36
N GLU A 80 -9.58 -4.22 2.57
CA GLU A 80 -9.56 -5.12 3.72
C GLU A 80 -8.24 -4.98 4.48
N ASP A 81 -8.29 -5.06 5.81
CA ASP A 81 -7.12 -5.01 6.67
C ASP A 81 -6.58 -6.41 6.90
N VAL A 82 -5.28 -6.60 6.63
CA VAL A 82 -4.60 -7.86 6.89
C VAL A 82 -4.26 -7.96 8.37
N THR A 83 -4.74 -9.02 9.01
CA THR A 83 -4.57 -9.27 10.44
C THR A 83 -3.53 -10.34 10.76
N ALA A 84 -3.27 -11.26 9.83
CA ALA A 84 -2.27 -12.30 10.02
C ALA A 84 -1.72 -12.83 8.68
N LEU A 85 -0.49 -13.32 8.71
CA LEU A 85 0.19 -13.99 7.61
C LEU A 85 0.70 -15.35 8.08
N ASP A 86 0.37 -16.40 7.34
CA ASP A 86 1.02 -17.71 7.42
C ASP A 86 1.73 -17.95 6.09
N LEU A 87 3.06 -17.84 6.10
CA LEU A 87 3.89 -17.89 4.90
C LEU A 87 4.63 -19.22 4.75
N ASP A 88 4.39 -20.18 5.64
CA ASP A 88 4.99 -21.49 5.59
C ASP A 88 4.34 -22.38 4.52
N GLY A 89 5.10 -23.34 4.03
CA GLY A 89 4.64 -24.31 3.04
C GLY A 89 4.46 -23.76 1.63
N GLU A 90 3.85 -24.54 0.76
CA GLU A 90 3.63 -24.22 -0.66
C GLU A 90 2.49 -23.20 -0.81
N ILE A 91 1.42 -23.36 -0.06
CA ILE A 91 0.26 -22.45 -0.07
C ILE A 91 0.33 -21.56 1.16
N LYS A 92 0.40 -20.25 0.90
CA LYS A 92 0.41 -19.19 1.92
C LYS A 92 -1.02 -18.82 2.28
N ARG A 93 -1.23 -18.30 3.49
CA ARG A 93 -2.52 -17.79 3.93
C ARG A 93 -2.38 -16.35 4.39
N VAL A 94 -3.22 -15.50 3.83
CA VAL A 94 -3.35 -14.10 4.22
C VAL A 94 -4.73 -13.94 4.84
N THR A 95 -4.78 -13.63 6.12
CA THR A 95 -6.03 -13.44 6.88
C THR A 95 -6.37 -11.96 6.93
N THR A 96 -7.62 -11.65 6.65
CA THR A 96 -8.21 -10.31 6.77
C THR A 96 -9.40 -10.35 7.74
N ASP A 97 -10.00 -9.20 7.99
CA ASP A 97 -11.25 -9.11 8.77
C ASP A 97 -12.42 -9.80 8.06
N ASP A 98 -12.38 -9.90 6.73
CA ASP A 98 -13.45 -10.48 5.91
C ASP A 98 -13.23 -11.96 5.55
N GLY A 99 -12.02 -12.51 5.76
CA GLY A 99 -11.76 -13.90 5.48
C GLY A 99 -10.30 -14.28 5.30
N VAL A 100 -10.07 -15.41 4.64
CA VAL A 100 -8.73 -15.96 4.40
C VAL A 100 -8.51 -16.16 2.91
N TYR A 101 -7.40 -15.63 2.42
CA TYR A 101 -6.91 -15.84 1.06
C TYR A 101 -5.82 -16.90 1.04
N GLU A 102 -6.03 -17.96 0.31
CA GLU A 102 -4.99 -18.95 0.00
C GLU A 102 -4.29 -18.55 -1.29
N THR A 103 -2.98 -18.48 -1.27
CA THR A 103 -2.18 -18.02 -2.41
C THR A 103 -0.85 -18.75 -2.54
N ARG A 104 -0.32 -18.83 -3.76
CA ARG A 104 1.02 -19.38 -4.02
C ARG A 104 2.12 -18.42 -3.60
N THR A 105 1.92 -17.13 -3.83
CA THR A 105 2.92 -16.09 -3.56
C THR A 105 2.30 -14.89 -2.86
N VAL A 106 3.10 -14.22 -2.04
CA VAL A 106 2.72 -12.98 -1.34
C VAL A 106 3.79 -11.93 -1.58
N ILE A 107 3.37 -10.72 -1.91
CA ILE A 107 4.23 -9.52 -1.89
C ILE A 107 3.82 -8.69 -0.68
N ILE A 108 4.78 -8.38 0.20
CA ILE A 108 4.57 -7.51 1.35
C ILE A 108 5.10 -6.12 1.01
N SER A 109 4.20 -5.14 0.93
CA SER A 109 4.50 -3.74 0.56
C SER A 109 3.76 -2.77 1.49
N THR A 110 3.87 -3.04 2.80
CA THR A 110 3.11 -2.35 3.85
C THR A 110 3.64 -0.97 4.20
N GLY A 111 4.74 -0.53 3.56
CA GLY A 111 5.32 0.78 3.79
C GLY A 111 6.06 0.89 5.12
N SER A 112 6.03 2.08 5.70
CA SER A 112 6.71 2.38 6.95
C SER A 112 5.89 3.34 7.79
N GLU A 113 6.08 3.28 9.09
CA GLU A 113 5.57 4.24 10.06
C GLU A 113 6.71 4.92 10.78
N TYR A 114 6.48 6.14 11.25
CA TYR A 114 7.44 6.85 12.06
C TYR A 114 7.51 6.22 13.46
N ARG A 115 8.75 6.00 13.92
CA ARG A 115 8.97 5.56 15.28
C ARG A 115 8.79 6.74 16.24
N LYS A 116 7.71 6.73 16.98
CA LYS A 116 7.42 7.75 17.99
C LYS A 116 8.37 7.60 19.20
N LEU A 117 8.71 8.73 19.83
CA LEU A 117 9.50 8.76 21.05
C LEU A 117 8.68 8.43 22.29
N GLY A 118 7.35 8.67 22.23
CA GLY A 118 6.45 8.47 23.36
C GLY A 118 6.56 9.52 24.46
N ILE A 119 7.02 10.73 24.12
CA ILE A 119 7.19 11.85 25.05
C ILE A 119 5.91 12.71 25.09
N ASP A 120 5.74 13.42 26.20
CA ASP A 120 4.62 14.35 26.35
C ASP A 120 4.68 15.48 25.31
N GLY A 121 3.54 15.78 24.70
CA GLY A 121 3.39 16.79 23.66
C GLY A 121 3.73 16.34 22.24
N GLU A 122 4.30 15.16 22.03
CA GLU A 122 4.71 14.68 20.71
C GLU A 122 3.54 14.67 19.71
N GLU A 123 2.41 14.11 20.08
CA GLU A 123 1.23 14.06 19.20
C GLU A 123 0.58 15.45 19.03
N ARG A 124 0.45 16.20 20.13
CA ARG A 124 -0.17 17.53 20.11
C ARG A 124 0.60 18.51 19.25
N LEU A 125 1.93 18.39 19.19
CA LEU A 125 2.81 19.29 18.45
C LEU A 125 3.23 18.72 17.08
N SER A 126 2.68 17.59 16.66
CA SER A 126 2.92 17.04 15.33
C SER A 126 2.52 18.03 14.24
N GLY A 127 3.44 18.38 13.35
CA GLY A 127 3.26 19.44 12.35
C GLY A 127 3.34 20.87 12.89
N HIS A 128 3.48 21.06 14.23
CA HIS A 128 3.54 22.36 14.89
C HIS A 128 4.79 22.47 15.81
N GLY A 129 5.88 21.88 15.40
CA GLY A 129 7.15 21.88 16.15
C GLY A 129 7.77 20.49 16.33
N VAL A 130 6.99 19.43 16.18
CA VAL A 130 7.50 18.06 16.10
C VAL A 130 7.31 17.57 14.66
N SER A 131 8.41 17.14 14.02
CA SER A 131 8.40 16.55 12.69
C SER A 131 9.16 15.24 12.71
N TYR A 132 8.64 14.24 11.97
CA TYR A 132 9.29 12.94 11.81
C TYR A 132 10.05 12.83 10.49
N CYS A 133 9.91 13.80 9.61
CA CYS A 133 10.59 13.83 8.33
C CYS A 133 11.33 15.16 8.15
N ALA A 134 12.66 15.09 8.04
CA ALA A 134 13.48 16.29 7.87
C ALA A 134 13.46 16.82 6.43
N THR A 135 13.03 16.03 5.47
CA THR A 135 13.09 16.32 4.03
C THR A 135 11.72 16.34 3.35
N CYS A 136 10.68 16.11 4.12
CA CYS A 136 9.31 16.24 3.64
C CYS A 136 8.83 17.68 3.87
#